data_74f74d0e9f7804bac068cbe4f4df1c53
#
_entry.id   74f74d0e9f7804bac068cbe4f4df1c53
#
_cell.length_a   1.000
_cell.length_b   1.000
_cell.length_c   1.000
_cell.angle_alpha   90.00
_cell.angle_beta   90.00
_cell.angle_gamma   90.00
#
_symmetry.space_group_name_H-M   'P 1'
#
loop_
_entity.id
_entity.type
_entity.pdbx_description
1 polymer ?
#
loop_
_entity_poly.entity_id
_entity_poly.type
_entity_poly.pdbx_seq_one_letter_code
_entity_poly.pdbx_strand_id
1 'polypeptide(L)'
;MKRFVKKLIVILLACALLTGAFSGCTRNKHIVVETRRVEDFYFSIYEDGTADITGYVGDAEVLKLPQSVGKNRVVGFGTKAFDGCRNLKQVLIPPTVTSLPAKLFNNCPGLESVYIPASVKSIGKNVINECPAFTTVLFGGTEEEWSAVNVGSVPWTDNYVLINAEIVYGYALN
;
A
#
# COMPACT_ATOMS: atom_id res chain seq x y z
N MET A 1 29.21 -36.76 -0.40
CA MET A 1 28.49 -36.33 -1.61
C MET A 1 27.00 -36.50 -1.34
N LYS A 2 26.27 -35.41 -0.99
CA LYS A 2 24.81 -35.44 -0.83
C LYS A 2 24.20 -34.48 -1.84
N ARG A 3 23.49 -35.04 -2.83
CA ARG A 3 22.80 -34.31 -3.89
C ARG A 3 21.56 -33.63 -3.33
N PHE A 4 21.51 -32.34 -3.44
CA PHE A 4 20.27 -31.57 -3.23
C PHE A 4 19.29 -31.81 -4.37
N VAL A 5 18.18 -32.47 -4.06
CA VAL A 5 17.08 -32.64 -4.99
C VAL A 5 16.24 -31.35 -4.94
N LYS A 6 16.36 -30.50 -5.94
CA LYS A 6 15.41 -29.42 -6.20
C LYS A 6 14.10 -30.04 -6.63
N LYS A 7 13.08 -29.98 -5.79
CA LYS A 7 11.69 -30.27 -6.19
C LYS A 7 11.18 -29.13 -7.08
N LEU A 8 11.27 -29.37 -8.37
CA LEU A 8 10.60 -28.57 -9.40
C LEU A 8 9.13 -29.03 -9.42
N ILE A 9 8.22 -28.26 -8.86
CA ILE A 9 6.79 -28.48 -9.04
C ILE A 9 6.39 -27.83 -10.37
N VAL A 10 6.39 -28.66 -11.41
CA VAL A 10 5.80 -28.28 -12.71
C VAL A 10 4.31 -28.56 -12.62
N ILE A 11 3.50 -27.50 -12.48
CA ILE A 11 2.06 -27.59 -12.68
C ILE A 11 1.80 -27.46 -14.18
N LEU A 12 1.57 -28.59 -14.82
CA LEU A 12 1.06 -28.66 -16.19
C LEU A 12 -0.41 -28.21 -16.19
N LEU A 13 -0.69 -27.02 -16.71
CA LEU A 13 -2.05 -26.59 -17.04
C LEU A 13 -2.41 -27.08 -18.43
N ALA A 14 -3.35 -28.01 -18.50
CA ALA A 14 -3.98 -28.42 -19.74
C ALA A 14 -4.81 -27.25 -20.30
N CYS A 15 -4.47 -26.85 -21.52
CA CYS A 15 -5.17 -25.85 -22.31
C CYS A 15 -6.47 -26.47 -22.85
N ALA A 16 -7.63 -26.02 -22.40
CA ALA A 16 -8.91 -26.26 -23.05
C ALA A 16 -9.31 -24.98 -23.78
N LEU A 17 -9.22 -25.04 -25.11
CA LEU A 17 -9.76 -24.04 -26.02
C LEU A 17 -11.30 -24.07 -25.96
N LEU A 18 -11.91 -23.01 -25.47
CA LEU A 18 -13.31 -22.68 -25.75
C LEU A 18 -13.42 -21.20 -26.06
N THR A 19 -13.69 -20.93 -27.32
CA THR A 19 -14.05 -19.63 -27.88
C THR A 19 -15.35 -19.15 -27.25
N GLY A 20 -15.28 -18.06 -26.52
CA GLY A 20 -16.45 -17.35 -26.01
C GLY A 20 -16.03 -15.94 -25.63
N ALA A 21 -16.42 -14.97 -26.46
CA ALA A 21 -16.22 -13.56 -26.20
C ALA A 21 -16.98 -13.15 -24.93
N PHE A 22 -16.25 -12.93 -23.85
CA PHE A 22 -16.73 -12.16 -22.72
C PHE A 22 -15.88 -10.90 -22.62
N SER A 23 -16.45 -9.81 -23.13
CA SER A 23 -16.06 -8.44 -22.79
C SER A 23 -16.40 -8.24 -21.32
N GLY A 24 -15.48 -8.57 -20.44
CA GLY A 24 -15.61 -8.43 -19.01
C GLY A 24 -14.26 -8.00 -18.47
N CYS A 25 -14.26 -6.86 -17.83
CA CYS A 25 -13.22 -6.23 -17.06
C CYS A 25 -12.22 -7.24 -16.49
N THR A 26 -11.12 -7.51 -17.16
CA THR A 26 -10.02 -8.30 -16.63
C THR A 26 -9.29 -7.42 -15.61
N ARG A 27 -9.75 -7.50 -14.36
CA ARG A 27 -8.95 -7.14 -13.23
C ARG A 27 -7.71 -8.04 -13.32
N ASN A 28 -6.58 -7.51 -13.80
CA ASN A 28 -5.31 -8.23 -13.77
C ASN A 28 -5.09 -8.69 -12.33
N LYS A 29 -5.33 -9.96 -12.08
CA LYS A 29 -5.10 -10.57 -10.79
C LYS A 29 -3.60 -10.71 -10.67
N HIS A 30 -2.97 -9.83 -9.90
CA HIS A 30 -1.55 -9.94 -9.57
C HIS A 30 -1.31 -11.32 -8.95
N ILE A 31 -0.54 -12.15 -9.64
CA ILE A 31 -0.20 -13.49 -9.13
C ILE A 31 1.01 -13.30 -8.21
N VAL A 32 0.83 -13.60 -6.93
CA VAL A 32 1.94 -13.59 -5.96
C VAL A 32 2.83 -14.79 -6.25
N VAL A 33 4.09 -14.51 -6.59
CA VAL A 33 5.11 -15.54 -6.86
C VAL A 33 6.03 -15.78 -5.67
N GLU A 34 6.16 -14.79 -4.78
CA GLU A 34 7.00 -14.89 -3.59
C GLU A 34 6.45 -13.99 -2.48
N THR A 35 6.54 -14.47 -1.24
CA THR A 35 6.40 -13.64 -0.04
C THR A 35 7.67 -13.71 0.75
N ARG A 36 8.19 -12.56 1.21
CA ARG A 36 9.42 -12.52 2.00
C ARG A 36 9.47 -11.34 2.96
N ARG A 37 10.27 -11.51 4.01
CA ARG A 37 10.66 -10.42 4.90
C ARG A 37 12.03 -9.89 4.48
N VAL A 38 12.14 -8.56 4.38
CA VAL A 38 13.41 -7.84 4.22
C VAL A 38 13.43 -6.75 5.26
N GLU A 39 14.43 -6.79 6.15
CA GLU A 39 14.49 -5.92 7.33
C GLU A 39 13.20 -6.02 8.14
N ASP A 40 12.54 -4.88 8.36
CA ASP A 40 11.31 -4.80 9.16
C ASP A 40 10.02 -4.90 8.31
N PHE A 41 10.15 -5.12 7.00
CA PHE A 41 9.01 -5.18 6.11
C PHE A 41 8.72 -6.59 5.61
N TYR A 42 7.44 -6.91 5.48
CA TYR A 42 6.95 -8.05 4.73
C TYR A 42 6.47 -7.60 3.35
N PHE A 43 6.78 -8.40 2.34
CA PHE A 43 6.43 -8.12 0.94
C PHE A 43 5.72 -9.30 0.31
N SER A 44 4.74 -8.98 -0.56
CA SER A 44 4.25 -9.88 -1.61
C SER A 44 4.83 -9.43 -2.93
N ILE A 45 5.53 -10.32 -3.63
CA ILE A 45 6.15 -10.06 -4.93
C ILE A 45 5.28 -10.72 -6.00
N TYR A 46 5.03 -10.00 -7.08
CA TYR A 46 4.16 -10.42 -8.17
C TYR A 46 4.95 -10.82 -9.41
N GLU A 47 4.30 -11.62 -10.28
CA GLU A 47 4.89 -12.14 -11.51
C GLU A 47 5.34 -11.02 -12.46
N ASP A 48 4.66 -9.87 -12.44
CA ASP A 48 4.98 -8.69 -13.27
C ASP A 48 6.18 -7.87 -12.78
N GLY A 49 6.87 -8.32 -11.74
CA GLY A 49 8.03 -7.63 -11.17
C GLY A 49 7.65 -6.46 -10.24
N THR A 50 6.40 -6.36 -9.83
CA THR A 50 5.98 -5.41 -8.80
C THR A 50 5.92 -6.06 -7.42
N ALA A 51 5.76 -5.25 -6.37
CA ALA A 51 5.61 -5.72 -5.00
C ALA A 51 4.68 -4.83 -4.20
N ASP A 52 4.00 -5.43 -3.21
CA ASP A 52 3.27 -4.73 -2.17
C ASP A 52 3.95 -4.93 -0.81
N ILE A 53 3.96 -3.88 0.02
CA ILE A 53 4.30 -4.01 1.44
C ILE A 53 3.06 -4.55 2.16
N THR A 54 3.18 -5.72 2.78
CA THR A 54 2.06 -6.41 3.43
C THR A 54 2.12 -6.37 4.95
N GLY A 55 3.23 -5.90 5.51
CA GLY A 55 3.38 -5.72 6.95
C GLY A 55 4.65 -4.98 7.31
N TYR A 56 4.62 -4.37 8.50
CA TYR A 56 5.77 -3.71 9.13
C TYR A 56 5.87 -4.13 10.60
N VAL A 57 7.08 -4.42 11.05
CA VAL A 57 7.36 -4.90 12.43
C VAL A 57 8.49 -4.12 13.11
N GLY A 58 8.90 -2.99 12.52
CA GLY A 58 9.88 -2.10 13.12
C GLY A 58 9.27 -1.16 14.16
N ASP A 59 10.11 -0.31 14.73
CA ASP A 59 9.76 0.62 15.80
C ASP A 59 10.10 2.09 15.49
N ALA A 60 10.33 2.41 14.20
CA ALA A 60 10.67 3.75 13.77
C ALA A 60 9.56 4.77 14.09
N GLU A 61 9.95 5.96 14.53
CA GLU A 61 9.02 7.10 14.69
C GLU A 61 8.70 7.76 13.35
N VAL A 62 9.70 7.92 12.48
CA VAL A 62 9.54 8.45 11.12
C VAL A 62 9.93 7.37 10.13
N LEU A 63 8.98 6.95 9.30
CA LEU A 63 9.14 5.82 8.41
C LEU A 63 9.08 6.26 6.94
N LYS A 64 10.22 6.24 6.27
CA LYS A 64 10.28 6.40 4.82
C LYS A 64 10.13 5.03 4.16
N LEU A 65 9.02 4.84 3.44
CA LEU A 65 8.74 3.56 2.81
C LEU A 65 9.62 3.33 1.58
N PRO A 66 10.11 2.09 1.37
CA PRO A 66 10.97 1.77 0.23
C PRO A 66 10.20 1.85 -1.09
N GLN A 67 10.86 2.34 -2.14
CA GLN A 67 10.31 2.37 -3.50
C GLN A 67 10.48 1.03 -4.23
N SER A 68 11.33 0.14 -3.72
CA SER A 68 11.62 -1.16 -4.31
C SER A 68 12.12 -2.16 -3.26
N VAL A 69 11.98 -3.44 -3.57
CA VAL A 69 12.58 -4.56 -2.84
C VAL A 69 13.35 -5.42 -3.82
N GLY A 70 14.69 -5.35 -3.76
CA GLY A 70 15.55 -5.90 -4.81
C GLY A 70 15.26 -5.24 -6.16
N LYS A 71 14.91 -6.04 -7.17
CA LYS A 71 14.54 -5.55 -8.50
C LYS A 71 13.06 -5.18 -8.66
N ASN A 72 12.23 -5.49 -7.66
CA ASN A 72 10.78 -5.34 -7.75
C ASN A 72 10.35 -3.97 -7.22
N ARG A 73 9.58 -3.23 -8.02
CA ARG A 73 9.08 -1.90 -7.66
C ARG A 73 7.90 -2.04 -6.69
N VAL A 74 7.93 -1.32 -5.58
CA VAL A 74 6.81 -1.24 -4.65
C VAL A 74 5.73 -0.35 -5.24
N VAL A 75 4.52 -0.88 -5.43
CA VAL A 75 3.39 -0.19 -6.07
C VAL A 75 2.15 -0.10 -5.20
N GLY A 76 2.12 -0.80 -4.06
CA GLY A 76 0.95 -0.82 -3.19
C GLY A 76 1.23 -1.41 -1.81
N PHE A 77 0.14 -1.64 -1.12
CA PHE A 77 0.13 -2.14 0.25
C PHE A 77 -0.96 -3.20 0.46
N GLY A 78 -0.72 -4.12 1.35
CA GLY A 78 -1.76 -4.97 1.91
C GLY A 78 -2.68 -4.20 2.86
N THR A 79 -3.91 -4.64 2.99
CA THR A 79 -4.83 -4.13 4.02
C THR A 79 -4.19 -4.31 5.40
N LYS A 80 -4.23 -3.27 6.24
CA LYS A 80 -3.62 -3.26 7.57
C LYS A 80 -2.10 -3.50 7.58
N ALA A 81 -1.38 -3.13 6.53
CA ALA A 81 0.08 -3.33 6.48
C ALA A 81 0.83 -2.65 7.64
N PHE A 82 0.25 -1.61 8.21
CA PHE A 82 0.76 -0.90 9.40
C PHE A 82 -0.24 -0.99 10.56
N ASP A 83 -0.62 -2.23 10.94
CA ASP A 83 -1.52 -2.46 12.09
C ASP A 83 -0.71 -2.48 13.39
N GLY A 84 -1.13 -1.69 14.37
CA GLY A 84 -0.55 -1.68 15.71
C GLY A 84 0.85 -1.04 15.82
N CYS A 85 1.26 -0.20 14.87
CA CYS A 85 2.54 0.51 14.88
C CYS A 85 2.54 1.64 15.92
N ARG A 86 2.84 1.33 17.18
CA ARG A 86 2.64 2.23 18.32
C ARG A 86 3.59 3.44 18.35
N ASN A 87 4.84 3.26 17.90
CA ASN A 87 5.87 4.30 17.94
C ASN A 87 5.84 5.20 16.71
N LEU A 88 5.08 4.81 15.67
CA LEU A 88 5.03 5.49 14.40
C LEU A 88 4.34 6.85 14.54
N LYS A 89 5.05 7.94 14.20
CA LYS A 89 4.56 9.32 14.21
C LYS A 89 4.33 9.85 12.81
N GLN A 90 5.21 9.51 11.88
CA GLN A 90 5.12 9.97 10.50
C GLN A 90 5.45 8.87 9.50
N VAL A 91 4.68 8.78 8.41
CA VAL A 91 4.97 7.87 7.30
C VAL A 91 5.11 8.65 5.99
N LEU A 92 6.14 8.31 5.22
CA LEU A 92 6.40 8.90 3.91
C LEU A 92 6.14 7.85 2.82
N ILE A 93 5.02 7.99 2.11
CA ILE A 93 4.60 7.08 1.03
C ILE A 93 5.41 7.40 -0.25
N PRO A 94 5.98 6.39 -0.94
CA PRO A 94 6.78 6.63 -2.13
C PRO A 94 5.93 6.99 -3.36
N PRO A 95 6.48 7.74 -4.34
CA PRO A 95 5.76 8.19 -5.53
C PRO A 95 5.43 7.05 -6.52
N THR A 96 5.87 5.83 -6.24
CA THR A 96 5.54 4.63 -7.02
C THR A 96 4.14 4.09 -6.71
N VAL A 97 3.52 4.56 -5.62
CA VAL A 97 2.19 4.13 -5.17
C VAL A 97 1.11 5.02 -5.77
N THR A 98 0.04 4.43 -6.27
CA THR A 98 -1.09 5.13 -6.90
C THR A 98 -2.41 4.94 -6.16
N SER A 99 -2.47 3.99 -5.22
CA SER A 99 -3.66 3.75 -4.40
C SER A 99 -3.30 3.31 -2.99
N LEU A 100 -4.11 3.72 -2.02
CA LEU A 100 -4.00 3.30 -0.63
C LEU A 100 -5.17 2.36 -0.30
N PRO A 101 -4.92 1.15 0.23
CA PRO A 101 -5.98 0.21 0.57
C PRO A 101 -6.74 0.64 1.84
N ALA A 102 -7.90 0.02 2.06
CA ALA A 102 -8.65 0.22 3.28
C ALA A 102 -7.86 -0.17 4.52
N LYS A 103 -8.00 0.61 5.60
CA LYS A 103 -7.38 0.36 6.92
C LYS A 103 -5.86 0.20 6.86
N LEU A 104 -5.19 0.92 5.96
CA LEU A 104 -3.73 0.84 5.80
C LEU A 104 -3.02 1.10 7.13
N PHE A 105 -3.40 2.16 7.84
CA PHE A 105 -2.95 2.49 9.19
C PHE A 105 -4.09 2.19 10.17
N ASN A 106 -3.93 1.15 10.95
CA ASN A 106 -4.94 0.71 11.90
C ASN A 106 -4.31 0.60 13.28
N ASN A 107 -4.95 1.15 14.31
CA ASN A 107 -4.46 1.09 15.68
C ASN A 107 -3.01 1.58 15.83
N CYS A 108 -2.70 2.75 15.24
CA CYS A 108 -1.41 3.43 15.36
C CYS A 108 -1.58 4.68 16.25
N PRO A 109 -1.54 4.55 17.58
CA PRO A 109 -1.92 5.62 18.50
C PRO A 109 -1.01 6.84 18.45
N GLY A 110 0.25 6.67 18.03
CA GLY A 110 1.23 7.75 17.90
C GLY A 110 1.27 8.42 16.53
N LEU A 111 0.52 7.93 15.53
CA LEU A 111 0.60 8.45 14.16
C LEU A 111 -0.01 9.86 14.08
N GLU A 112 0.81 10.85 13.78
CA GLU A 112 0.48 12.27 13.70
C GLU A 112 0.24 12.72 12.26
N SER A 113 1.09 12.24 11.33
CA SER A 113 1.04 12.69 9.92
C SER A 113 1.40 11.61 8.92
N VAL A 114 0.86 11.75 7.69
CA VAL A 114 1.23 10.91 6.54
C VAL A 114 1.52 11.79 5.34
N TYR A 115 2.70 11.59 4.72
CA TYR A 115 2.97 12.14 3.40
C TYR A 115 2.34 11.27 2.32
N ILE A 116 1.48 11.88 1.52
CA ILE A 116 0.80 11.26 0.37
C ILE A 116 1.30 11.95 -0.91
N PRO A 117 1.99 11.23 -1.81
CA PRO A 117 2.48 11.81 -3.06
C PRO A 117 1.34 12.09 -4.04
N ALA A 118 1.52 13.05 -4.96
CA ALA A 118 0.55 13.40 -6.02
C ALA A 118 0.22 12.24 -6.98
N SER A 119 1.04 11.17 -6.96
CA SER A 119 0.75 9.92 -7.70
C SER A 119 -0.48 9.18 -7.21
N VAL A 120 -0.87 9.35 -5.94
CA VAL A 120 -2.04 8.68 -5.35
C VAL A 120 -3.32 9.25 -5.94
N LYS A 121 -4.14 8.37 -6.54
CA LYS A 121 -5.42 8.72 -7.19
C LYS A 121 -6.63 8.14 -6.47
N SER A 122 -6.42 7.16 -5.58
CA SER A 122 -7.51 6.58 -4.79
C SER A 122 -7.06 6.19 -3.39
N ILE A 123 -7.96 6.40 -2.44
CA ILE A 123 -7.78 6.11 -1.01
C ILE A 123 -8.96 5.25 -0.57
N GLY A 124 -8.66 4.08 -0.02
CA GLY A 124 -9.66 3.14 0.47
C GLY A 124 -10.33 3.61 1.76
N LYS A 125 -11.36 2.87 2.17
CA LYS A 125 -12.16 3.20 3.36
C LYS A 125 -11.35 3.08 4.64
N ASN A 126 -11.56 4.03 5.57
CA ASN A 126 -10.91 4.02 6.88
C ASN A 126 -9.38 3.84 6.77
N VAL A 127 -8.75 4.50 5.78
CA VAL A 127 -7.31 4.40 5.56
C VAL A 127 -6.52 4.72 6.83
N ILE A 128 -7.00 5.69 7.62
CA ILE A 128 -6.57 6.01 8.97
C ILE A 128 -7.69 5.55 9.92
N ASN A 129 -7.43 4.50 10.70
CA ASN A 129 -8.41 3.93 11.63
C ASN A 129 -7.78 3.75 13.01
N GLU A 130 -8.49 4.17 14.07
CA GLU A 130 -8.00 4.06 15.45
C GLU A 130 -6.61 4.71 15.65
N CYS A 131 -6.39 5.89 15.06
CA CYS A 131 -5.17 6.69 15.18
C CYS A 131 -5.50 8.06 15.80
N PRO A 132 -5.66 8.13 17.13
CA PRO A 132 -6.19 9.34 17.80
C PRO A 132 -5.25 10.57 17.73
N ALA A 133 -3.96 10.37 17.49
CA ALA A 133 -3.00 11.47 17.34
C ALA A 133 -2.96 12.06 15.92
N PHE A 134 -3.66 11.45 14.96
CA PHE A 134 -3.58 11.87 13.56
C PHE A 134 -4.25 13.21 13.32
N THR A 135 -3.48 14.16 12.77
CA THR A 135 -3.94 15.54 12.53
C THR A 135 -3.64 16.06 11.14
N THR A 136 -2.62 15.51 10.44
CA THR A 136 -2.07 16.18 9.26
C THR A 136 -1.83 15.24 8.09
N VAL A 137 -2.27 15.65 6.91
CA VAL A 137 -1.87 15.08 5.62
C VAL A 137 -0.86 16.03 4.96
N LEU A 138 0.33 15.53 4.64
CA LEU A 138 1.32 16.24 3.84
C LEU A 138 1.15 15.80 2.38
N PHE A 139 0.48 16.58 1.55
CA PHE A 139 0.22 16.20 0.17
C PHE A 139 1.25 16.78 -0.79
N GLY A 140 1.84 15.92 -1.63
CA GLY A 140 2.88 16.30 -2.60
C GLY A 140 2.39 16.99 -3.86
N GLY A 141 1.09 17.27 -3.98
CA GLY A 141 0.45 17.94 -5.11
C GLY A 141 -0.29 19.21 -4.72
N THR A 142 -1.07 19.74 -5.66
CA THR A 142 -1.89 20.96 -5.45
C THR A 142 -3.23 20.60 -4.80
N GLU A 143 -3.97 21.63 -4.38
CA GLU A 143 -5.32 21.47 -3.85
C GLU A 143 -6.28 20.90 -4.91
N GLU A 144 -6.13 21.31 -6.17
CA GLU A 144 -6.94 20.78 -7.28
C GLU A 144 -6.65 19.29 -7.50
N GLU A 145 -5.38 18.86 -7.41
CA GLU A 145 -5.02 17.45 -7.52
C GLU A 145 -5.57 16.63 -6.36
N TRP A 146 -5.57 17.18 -5.14
CA TRP A 146 -6.18 16.52 -3.99
C TRP A 146 -7.69 16.35 -4.16
N SER A 147 -8.37 17.40 -4.65
CA SER A 147 -9.82 17.36 -4.91
C SER A 147 -10.23 16.30 -5.95
N ALA A 148 -9.28 15.90 -6.81
CA ALA A 148 -9.47 14.84 -7.80
C ALA A 148 -9.18 13.42 -7.25
N VAL A 149 -8.64 13.29 -6.03
CA VAL A 149 -8.39 11.99 -5.41
C VAL A 149 -9.73 11.34 -5.04
N ASN A 150 -9.93 10.11 -5.52
CA ASN A 150 -11.10 9.33 -5.13
C ASN A 150 -10.93 8.78 -3.71
N VAL A 151 -11.50 9.45 -2.74
CA VAL A 151 -11.51 9.00 -1.34
C VAL A 151 -12.74 8.11 -1.13
N GLY A 152 -12.49 6.82 -0.91
CA GLY A 152 -13.54 5.84 -0.64
C GLY A 152 -14.30 6.19 0.63
N SER A 153 -15.51 6.73 0.46
CA SER A 153 -16.40 7.05 1.56
C SER A 153 -17.79 6.49 1.28
N VAL A 154 -18.42 5.93 2.32
CA VAL A 154 -19.88 5.88 2.38
C VAL A 154 -20.31 7.05 3.26
N PRO A 155 -21.47 7.68 3.00
CA PRO A 155 -21.89 8.85 3.75
C PRO A 155 -21.77 8.57 5.27
N TRP A 156 -21.03 9.44 5.98
CA TRP A 156 -21.05 9.64 7.43
C TRP A 156 -20.05 8.88 8.30
N THR A 157 -19.30 7.85 7.85
CA THR A 157 -18.43 7.09 8.78
C THR A 157 -17.01 6.74 8.27
N ASP A 158 -16.82 6.61 6.97
CA ASP A 158 -15.55 6.16 6.42
C ASP A 158 -14.61 7.36 6.16
N ASN A 159 -13.33 7.23 6.56
CA ASN A 159 -12.31 8.28 6.42
C ASN A 159 -12.56 9.59 7.19
N TYR A 160 -13.42 9.58 8.23
CA TYR A 160 -13.68 10.77 9.04
C TYR A 160 -12.40 11.45 9.53
N VAL A 161 -11.44 10.67 10.01
CA VAL A 161 -10.15 11.17 10.51
C VAL A 161 -9.36 11.86 9.41
N LEU A 162 -9.28 11.25 8.21
CA LEU A 162 -8.57 11.80 7.06
C LEU A 162 -9.23 13.09 6.54
N ILE A 163 -10.56 13.11 6.45
CA ILE A 163 -11.32 14.25 5.89
C ILE A 163 -11.25 15.48 6.79
N ASN A 164 -11.12 15.28 8.11
CA ASN A 164 -11.01 16.37 9.08
C ASN A 164 -9.56 16.74 9.43
N ALA A 165 -8.58 16.09 8.84
CA ALA A 165 -7.18 16.43 9.03
C ALA A 165 -6.82 17.72 8.30
N GLU A 166 -5.82 18.43 8.80
CA GLU A 166 -5.18 19.54 8.08
C GLU A 166 -4.44 18.97 6.85
N ILE A 167 -4.66 19.59 5.67
CA ILE A 167 -3.96 19.20 4.45
C ILE A 167 -2.98 20.29 4.05
N VAL A 168 -1.69 19.96 4.07
CA VAL A 168 -0.60 20.80 3.61
C VAL A 168 -0.25 20.43 2.18
N TYR A 169 -0.55 21.30 1.24
CA TYR A 169 -0.31 21.09 -0.20
C TYR A 169 1.10 21.47 -0.63
N GLY A 170 1.55 20.91 -1.75
CA GLY A 170 2.85 21.22 -2.34
C GLY A 170 4.04 20.79 -1.47
N TYR A 171 3.83 19.85 -0.56
CA TYR A 171 4.87 19.39 0.33
C TYR A 171 5.96 18.62 -0.44
N ALA A 172 7.20 19.13 -0.40
CA ALA A 172 8.35 18.48 -1.03
C ALA A 172 9.18 17.73 0.02
N LEU A 173 9.51 16.47 -0.28
CA LEU A 173 10.49 15.72 0.50
C LEU A 173 11.90 16.20 0.15
N ASN A 174 12.59 16.79 1.08
CA ASN A 174 14.01 17.18 0.97
C ASN A 174 14.94 15.97 1.12
#